data_d4b6aa5106dac9888f7fcad95596ea2f
#
_entry.id   d4b6aa5106dac9888f7fcad95596ea2f
#
_cell.length_a   1.000
_cell.length_b   1.000
_cell.length_c   1.000
_cell.angle_alpha   90.00
_cell.angle_beta   90.00
_cell.angle_gamma   90.00
#
_symmetry.space_group_name_H-M   'P 1'
#
loop_
_entity.id
_entity.type
_entity.pdbx_description
1 polymer ?
#
loop_
_entity_poly.entity_id
_entity_poly.type
_entity_poly.pdbx_seq_one_letter_code
_entity_poly.pdbx_strand_id
1 'polypeptide(L)'
;MTKTQLNTFLADFKLSSTGNTTDVGAADIKRQMLAIYIKKGSDSNGAYELLGYRQESMSVASNNDTSDVTDVNGFSYTDFKGKNEKIEMSEYHINPKKTKFLEEATKLKISDQEEDMQDYTVLTVYGFLRDEDGKCLATEETDCTVILDNLGGQGYTTQDVSISLSGNKSFGTVPEIVAVPTFTEHTPT
;
A
#
# COMPACT_ATOMS: atom_id res chain seq x y z
N MET A 1 -13.91 4.35 5.52
CA MET A 1 -14.23 5.78 5.23
C MET A 1 -15.22 5.87 4.08
N THR A 2 -16.24 6.72 4.18
CA THR A 2 -17.21 6.93 3.09
C THR A 2 -16.62 7.85 2.01
N LYS A 3 -17.20 7.82 0.79
CA LYS A 3 -16.80 8.74 -0.31
C LYS A 3 -16.89 10.21 0.10
N THR A 4 -17.88 10.58 0.92
CA THR A 4 -18.05 11.94 1.43
C THR A 4 -16.91 12.34 2.35
N GLN A 5 -16.51 11.46 3.28
CA GLN A 5 -15.39 11.68 4.19
C GLN A 5 -14.06 11.81 3.45
N LEU A 6 -13.84 11.00 2.39
CA LEU A 6 -12.68 11.13 1.52
C LEU A 6 -12.65 12.49 0.82
N ASN A 7 -13.77 12.93 0.25
CA ASN A 7 -13.84 14.21 -0.43
C ASN A 7 -13.57 15.38 0.53
N THR A 8 -14.08 15.31 1.77
CA THR A 8 -13.80 16.30 2.82
C THR A 8 -12.30 16.30 3.15
N PHE A 9 -11.70 15.12 3.39
CA PHE A 9 -10.27 15.02 3.65
C PHE A 9 -9.43 15.61 2.51
N LEU A 10 -9.73 15.26 1.25
CA LEU A 10 -9.00 15.78 0.09
C LEU A 10 -9.18 17.29 -0.10
N ALA A 11 -10.33 17.84 0.30
CA ALA A 11 -10.56 19.29 0.29
C ALA A 11 -9.77 20.00 1.40
N ASP A 12 -9.66 19.37 2.57
CA ASP A 12 -8.88 19.89 3.71
C ASP A 12 -7.36 19.66 3.50
N PHE A 13 -6.98 18.63 2.76
CA PHE A 13 -5.60 18.35 2.38
C PHE A 13 -5.15 19.32 1.29
N LYS A 14 -4.78 20.52 1.71
CA LYS A 14 -4.29 21.54 0.80
C LYS A 14 -2.91 21.16 0.29
N LEU A 15 -2.82 20.84 -0.99
CA LEU A 15 -1.54 20.59 -1.63
C LEU A 15 -0.68 21.85 -1.58
N SER A 16 0.52 21.73 -1.04
CA SER A 16 1.50 22.83 -1.04
C SER A 16 1.90 23.15 -2.48
N SER A 17 1.70 24.40 -2.87
CA SER A 17 2.19 24.91 -4.15
C SER A 17 3.73 24.96 -4.21
N THR A 18 4.38 24.97 -3.05
CA THR A 18 5.84 25.10 -2.91
C THR A 18 6.54 23.75 -2.76
N GLY A 19 5.91 22.78 -2.09
CA GLY A 19 6.51 21.46 -1.84
C GLY A 19 6.60 20.55 -3.05
N ASN A 20 5.79 20.80 -4.08
CA ASN A 20 5.79 20.02 -5.31
C ASN A 20 6.76 20.56 -6.38
N THR A 21 7.37 21.73 -6.20
CA THR A 21 8.08 22.40 -7.28
C THR A 21 9.58 22.46 -7.11
N THR A 22 10.13 22.26 -5.91
CA THR A 22 11.55 22.52 -5.68
C THR A 22 12.46 21.34 -5.95
N ASP A 23 11.98 20.09 -5.86
CA ASP A 23 12.82 18.91 -6.10
C ASP A 23 12.38 18.04 -7.26
N VAL A 24 11.19 18.27 -7.77
CA VAL A 24 10.64 17.47 -8.88
C VAL A 24 10.58 18.31 -10.14
N GLY A 25 11.29 19.37 -10.32
CA GLY A 25 11.27 20.19 -11.55
C GLY A 25 10.61 19.43 -12.72
N ALA A 26 10.35 19.74 -13.85
CA ALA A 26 9.67 18.97 -14.92
C ALA A 26 10.13 17.49 -15.10
N ALA A 27 10.72 16.88 -14.07
CA ALA A 27 11.21 15.50 -14.01
C ALA A 27 10.14 14.53 -13.48
N ASP A 28 10.18 13.31 -13.97
CA ASP A 28 9.32 12.22 -13.53
C ASP A 28 9.40 11.99 -12.00
N ILE A 29 8.27 11.65 -11.38
CA ILE A 29 8.21 11.28 -9.96
C ILE A 29 9.08 10.05 -9.73
N LYS A 30 10.09 10.19 -8.89
CA LYS A 30 10.98 9.08 -8.56
C LYS A 30 10.24 8.01 -7.77
N ARG A 31 10.53 6.75 -8.03
CA ARG A 31 9.94 5.60 -7.31
C ARG A 31 10.11 5.71 -5.78
N GLN A 32 11.21 6.25 -5.30
CA GLN A 32 11.49 6.46 -3.87
C GLN A 32 10.54 7.45 -3.18
N MET A 33 9.74 8.19 -3.95
CA MET A 33 8.70 9.09 -3.42
C MET A 33 7.37 8.36 -3.13
N LEU A 34 7.28 7.08 -3.47
CA LEU A 34 6.19 6.20 -3.06
C LEU A 34 6.77 5.15 -2.12
N ALA A 35 6.49 5.26 -0.84
CA ALA A 35 6.92 4.30 0.16
C ALA A 35 5.74 3.46 0.65
N ILE A 36 5.95 2.16 0.74
CA ILE A 36 4.96 1.20 1.22
C ILE A 36 5.55 0.49 2.43
N TYR A 37 4.79 0.46 3.51
CA TYR A 37 5.16 -0.17 4.76
C TYR A 37 4.13 -1.24 5.11
N ILE A 38 4.58 -2.24 5.86
CA ILE A 38 3.72 -3.31 6.38
C ILE A 38 4.00 -3.51 7.87
N LYS A 39 2.97 -3.85 8.62
CA LYS A 39 3.06 -4.37 9.99
C LYS A 39 2.06 -5.50 10.16
N LYS A 40 2.32 -6.41 11.10
CA LYS A 40 1.34 -7.43 11.49
C LYS A 40 0.35 -6.84 12.49
N GLY A 41 -0.92 -7.18 12.30
CA GLY A 41 -2.01 -6.70 13.15
C GLY A 41 -2.40 -5.26 12.93
N SER A 42 -3.48 -4.87 13.55
CA SER A 42 -3.98 -3.50 13.62
C SER A 42 -3.42 -2.72 14.82
N ASP A 43 -2.55 -3.33 15.63
CA ASP A 43 -1.99 -2.71 16.84
C ASP A 43 -1.21 -1.43 16.48
N SER A 44 -1.59 -0.33 17.11
CA SER A 44 -0.92 0.96 16.98
C SER A 44 0.55 0.95 17.44
N ASN A 45 0.93 -0.03 18.27
CA ASN A 45 2.30 -0.21 18.76
C ASN A 45 3.17 -1.10 17.86
N GLY A 46 2.58 -1.75 16.84
CA GLY A 46 3.33 -2.52 15.85
C GLY A 46 4.25 -1.63 15.03
N ALA A 47 5.54 -1.98 14.93
CA ALA A 47 6.48 -1.23 14.09
C ALA A 47 6.24 -1.52 12.61
N TYR A 48 6.08 -0.48 11.80
CA TYR A 48 6.08 -0.61 10.35
C TYR A 48 7.44 -1.01 9.81
N GLU A 49 7.42 -1.90 8.84
CA GLU A 49 8.59 -2.30 8.05
C GLU A 49 8.45 -1.78 6.62
N LEU A 50 9.48 -1.08 6.13
CA LEU A 50 9.51 -0.55 4.77
C LEU A 50 9.68 -1.70 3.77
N LEU A 51 8.75 -1.83 2.83
CA LEU A 51 8.84 -2.78 1.72
C LEU A 51 9.83 -2.33 0.64
N GLY A 52 10.36 -3.29 -0.12
CA GLY A 52 11.21 -3.03 -1.29
C GLY A 52 12.70 -3.20 -1.05
N TYR A 53 13.11 -3.86 0.05
CA TYR A 53 14.52 -4.18 0.24
C TYR A 53 15.06 -5.05 -0.89
N ARG A 54 16.06 -4.53 -1.63
CA ARG A 54 16.64 -5.15 -2.83
C ARG A 54 15.62 -5.56 -3.90
N GLN A 55 14.52 -4.85 -3.97
CA GLN A 55 13.47 -5.07 -4.94
C GLN A 55 13.62 -4.09 -6.09
N GLU A 56 13.78 -4.60 -7.31
CA GLU A 56 13.89 -3.78 -8.51
C GLU A 56 12.51 -3.30 -8.98
N SER A 57 11.49 -4.13 -8.80
CA SER A 57 10.12 -3.78 -9.15
C SER A 57 9.14 -4.13 -8.04
N MET A 58 8.30 -3.17 -7.67
CA MET A 58 7.15 -3.35 -6.81
C MET A 58 6.02 -2.53 -7.40
N SER A 59 4.89 -3.15 -7.68
CA SER A 59 3.74 -2.50 -8.28
C SER A 59 2.53 -2.56 -7.36
N VAL A 60 1.73 -1.50 -7.38
CA VAL A 60 0.37 -1.52 -6.86
C VAL A 60 -0.55 -1.71 -8.06
N ALA A 61 -1.04 -2.92 -8.22
CA ALA A 61 -1.96 -3.27 -9.29
C ALA A 61 -3.40 -3.03 -8.84
N SER A 62 -4.18 -2.36 -9.67
CA SER A 62 -5.62 -2.16 -9.47
C SER A 62 -6.37 -2.94 -10.54
N ASN A 63 -7.05 -3.99 -10.14
CA ASN A 63 -7.95 -4.72 -11.01
C ASN A 63 -9.38 -4.22 -10.79
N ASN A 64 -9.91 -3.49 -11.76
CA ASN A 64 -11.31 -3.09 -11.74
C ASN A 64 -12.17 -4.27 -12.18
N ASP A 65 -13.11 -4.68 -11.33
CA ASP A 65 -14.14 -5.64 -11.70
C ASP A 65 -15.27 -4.87 -12.40
N THR A 66 -15.39 -5.10 -13.70
CA THR A 66 -16.40 -4.46 -14.54
C THR A 66 -17.21 -5.51 -15.28
N SER A 67 -18.46 -5.18 -15.60
CA SER A 67 -19.27 -5.99 -16.51
C SER A 67 -19.91 -5.11 -17.56
N ASP A 68 -19.87 -5.57 -18.81
CA ASP A 68 -20.60 -4.91 -19.88
C ASP A 68 -22.04 -5.39 -19.87
N VAL A 69 -22.96 -4.45 -19.83
CA VAL A 69 -24.40 -4.68 -19.85
C VAL A 69 -24.98 -4.02 -21.08
N THR A 70 -25.79 -4.78 -21.83
CA THR A 70 -26.56 -4.21 -22.95
C THR A 70 -28.04 -4.16 -22.55
N ASP A 71 -28.64 -2.99 -22.57
CA ASP A 71 -30.05 -2.81 -22.26
C ASP A 71 -30.96 -3.33 -23.37
N VAL A 72 -32.25 -3.36 -23.11
CA VAL A 72 -33.25 -3.84 -24.04
C VAL A 72 -33.37 -2.99 -25.33
N ASN A 73 -32.80 -1.79 -25.34
CA ASN A 73 -32.77 -0.89 -26.49
C ASN A 73 -31.48 -1.03 -27.31
N GLY A 74 -30.58 -1.93 -26.90
CA GLY A 74 -29.31 -2.22 -27.58
C GLY A 74 -28.17 -1.26 -27.22
N PHE A 75 -28.32 -0.41 -26.20
CA PHE A 75 -27.23 0.42 -25.70
C PHE A 75 -26.35 -0.39 -24.72
N SER A 76 -25.04 -0.35 -24.98
CA SER A 76 -24.06 -1.02 -24.11
C SER A 76 -23.41 0.00 -23.18
N TYR A 77 -23.28 -0.36 -21.92
CA TYR A 77 -22.57 0.40 -20.90
C TYR A 77 -21.78 -0.55 -19.99
N THR A 78 -20.72 -0.03 -19.39
CA THR A 78 -19.87 -0.79 -18.48
C THR A 78 -20.20 -0.44 -17.04
N ASP A 79 -20.67 -1.42 -16.29
CA ASP A 79 -20.92 -1.31 -14.87
C ASP A 79 -19.65 -1.61 -14.08
N PHE A 80 -19.29 -0.73 -13.15
CA PHE A 80 -18.21 -0.94 -12.20
C PHE A 80 -18.73 -1.72 -11.00
N LYS A 81 -18.23 -2.94 -10.78
CA LYS A 81 -18.63 -3.82 -9.68
C LYS A 81 -17.75 -3.71 -8.45
N GLY A 82 -16.48 -3.41 -8.65
CA GLY A 82 -15.53 -3.32 -7.55
C GLY A 82 -14.11 -3.05 -8.01
N LYS A 83 -13.22 -2.92 -7.04
CA LYS A 83 -11.80 -2.72 -7.24
C LYS A 83 -11.02 -3.64 -6.30
N ASN A 84 -10.17 -4.47 -6.87
CA ASN A 84 -9.23 -5.29 -6.11
C ASN A 84 -7.82 -4.72 -6.29
N GLU A 85 -7.26 -4.23 -5.21
CA GLU A 85 -5.88 -3.71 -5.22
C GLU A 85 -4.94 -4.75 -4.64
N LYS A 86 -3.78 -4.89 -5.28
CA LYS A 86 -2.71 -5.78 -4.83
C LYS A 86 -1.36 -5.08 -4.93
N ILE A 87 -0.47 -5.40 -4.00
CA ILE A 87 0.95 -5.09 -4.12
C ILE A 87 1.65 -6.37 -4.54
N GLU A 88 2.38 -6.32 -5.63
CA GLU A 88 3.08 -7.50 -6.18
C GLU A 88 4.59 -7.25 -6.19
N MET A 89 5.33 -8.24 -5.70
CA MET A 89 6.79 -8.25 -5.63
C MET A 89 7.29 -9.64 -6.03
N SER A 90 8.03 -9.70 -7.13
CA SER A 90 8.67 -10.95 -7.58
C SER A 90 10.08 -11.04 -7.04
N GLU A 91 10.54 -12.24 -6.68
CA GLU A 91 11.90 -12.50 -6.19
C GLU A 91 12.31 -11.62 -5.00
N TYR A 92 11.41 -11.37 -4.05
CA TYR A 92 11.70 -10.56 -2.88
C TYR A 92 12.71 -11.25 -1.97
N HIS A 93 13.84 -10.58 -1.70
CA HIS A 93 14.94 -11.15 -0.94
C HIS A 93 14.58 -11.37 0.53
N ILE A 94 14.75 -12.59 1.02
CA ILE A 94 14.59 -12.91 2.44
C ILE A 94 15.84 -12.49 3.20
N ASN A 95 15.67 -11.56 4.14
CA ASN A 95 16.73 -11.12 5.06
C ASN A 95 16.14 -10.89 6.45
N PRO A 96 16.49 -11.73 7.46
CA PRO A 96 15.89 -11.66 8.79
C PRO A 96 16.03 -10.31 9.52
N LYS A 97 16.97 -9.47 9.09
CA LYS A 97 17.17 -8.13 9.67
C LYS A 97 16.44 -7.01 8.91
N LYS A 98 16.01 -7.27 7.68
CA LYS A 98 15.45 -6.25 6.76
C LYS A 98 14.08 -6.58 6.22
N THR A 99 13.65 -7.84 6.32
CA THR A 99 12.37 -8.36 5.84
C THR A 99 11.76 -9.29 6.89
N LYS A 100 11.53 -8.76 8.08
CA LYS A 100 11.02 -9.55 9.23
C LYS A 100 9.61 -10.08 8.96
N PHE A 101 8.74 -9.27 8.35
CA PHE A 101 7.38 -9.70 8.01
C PHE A 101 7.41 -10.93 7.11
N LEU A 102 8.37 -10.98 6.16
CA LEU A 102 8.50 -12.10 5.24
C LEU A 102 8.97 -13.38 5.94
N GLU A 103 9.89 -13.25 6.92
CA GLU A 103 10.29 -14.37 7.75
C GLU A 103 9.10 -14.92 8.57
N GLU A 104 8.30 -14.03 9.15
CA GLU A 104 7.11 -14.40 9.92
C GLU A 104 6.06 -15.05 9.04
N ALA A 105 5.74 -14.47 7.90
CA ALA A 105 4.79 -15.02 6.94
C ALA A 105 5.25 -16.39 6.40
N THR A 106 6.56 -16.55 6.13
CA THR A 106 7.11 -17.84 5.70
C THR A 106 6.96 -18.92 6.80
N LYS A 107 7.16 -18.55 8.07
CA LYS A 107 6.93 -19.47 9.20
C LYS A 107 5.47 -19.90 9.29
N LEU A 108 4.52 -18.97 9.13
CA LEU A 108 3.09 -19.27 9.13
C LEU A 108 2.74 -20.24 8.00
N LYS A 109 3.24 -19.98 6.79
CA LYS A 109 3.02 -20.87 5.63
C LYS A 109 3.56 -22.28 5.88
N ILE A 110 4.76 -22.41 6.43
CA ILE A 110 5.38 -23.73 6.73
C ILE A 110 4.62 -24.48 7.83
N SER A 111 3.95 -23.76 8.74
CA SER A 111 3.18 -24.32 9.85
C SER A 111 1.72 -24.59 9.50
N ASP A 112 1.32 -24.43 8.25
CA ASP A 112 -0.08 -24.51 7.78
C ASP A 112 -1.04 -23.57 8.56
N GLN A 113 -0.54 -22.39 8.93
CA GLN A 113 -1.28 -21.32 9.63
C GLN A 113 -1.57 -20.14 8.69
N GLU A 114 -2.01 -20.44 7.48
CA GLU A 114 -2.24 -19.42 6.44
C GLU A 114 -3.39 -18.48 6.78
N GLU A 115 -4.31 -18.88 7.66
CA GLU A 115 -5.38 -18.01 8.17
C GLU A 115 -4.83 -16.80 8.93
N ASP A 116 -3.69 -16.95 9.61
CA ASP A 116 -3.02 -15.84 10.30
C ASP A 116 -2.28 -14.88 9.35
N MET A 117 -2.24 -15.18 8.06
CA MET A 117 -1.70 -14.29 7.02
C MET A 117 -2.69 -13.22 6.56
N GLN A 118 -3.86 -13.12 7.16
CA GLN A 118 -4.91 -12.15 6.85
C GLN A 118 -4.89 -10.91 7.76
N ASP A 119 -4.05 -10.89 8.79
CA ASP A 119 -4.00 -9.81 9.77
C ASP A 119 -2.76 -8.93 9.57
N TYR A 120 -2.70 -8.25 8.42
CA TYR A 120 -1.66 -7.28 8.15
C TYR A 120 -2.23 -5.88 7.91
N THR A 121 -1.48 -4.88 8.29
CA THR A 121 -1.78 -3.47 7.99
C THR A 121 -0.74 -2.94 7.02
N VAL A 122 -1.20 -2.30 5.96
CA VAL A 122 -0.36 -1.68 4.93
C VAL A 122 -0.52 -0.17 4.98
N LEU A 123 0.61 0.55 5.05
CA LEU A 123 0.65 2.00 4.99
C LEU A 123 1.34 2.43 3.69
N THR A 124 0.62 3.14 2.83
CA THR A 124 1.16 3.72 1.60
C THR A 124 1.35 5.22 1.78
N VAL A 125 2.57 5.69 1.60
CA VAL A 125 2.95 7.10 1.75
C VAL A 125 3.29 7.71 0.40
N TYR A 126 2.57 8.76 0.02
CA TYR A 126 2.72 9.50 -1.22
C TYR A 126 3.62 10.73 -0.99
N GLY A 127 4.92 10.55 -0.98
CA GLY A 127 5.89 11.60 -0.68
C GLY A 127 5.91 12.77 -1.68
N PHE A 128 5.28 12.59 -2.84
CA PHE A 128 5.10 13.62 -3.86
C PHE A 128 3.81 14.45 -3.65
N LEU A 129 2.94 14.05 -2.73
CA LEU A 129 1.74 14.80 -2.32
C LEU A 129 1.96 15.30 -0.89
N ARG A 130 2.16 16.60 -0.74
CA ARG A 130 2.43 17.24 0.56
C ARG A 130 1.41 18.30 0.86
N ASP A 131 1.06 18.42 2.13
CA ASP A 131 0.25 19.53 2.64
C ASP A 131 1.09 20.82 2.85
N GLU A 132 0.44 21.87 3.32
CA GLU A 132 1.08 23.18 3.60
C GLU A 132 2.14 23.08 4.71
N ASP A 133 2.04 22.10 5.61
CA ASP A 133 3.00 21.82 6.68
C ASP A 133 4.16 20.93 6.20
N GLY A 134 4.15 20.48 4.93
CA GLY A 134 5.15 19.60 4.34
C GLY A 134 4.97 18.12 4.67
N LYS A 135 3.87 17.73 5.33
CA LYS A 135 3.54 16.33 5.62
C LYS A 135 3.06 15.61 4.37
N CYS A 136 3.43 14.35 4.22
CA CYS A 136 3.05 13.52 3.09
C CYS A 136 1.64 12.96 3.28
N LEU A 137 0.83 12.95 2.21
CA LEU A 137 -0.41 12.18 2.18
C LEU A 137 -0.10 10.70 2.38
N ALA A 138 -0.91 10.03 3.17
CA ALA A 138 -0.78 8.61 3.42
C ALA A 138 -2.14 7.92 3.51
N THR A 139 -2.15 6.63 3.17
CA THR A 139 -3.31 5.74 3.35
C THR A 139 -2.89 4.52 4.15
N GLU A 140 -3.65 4.17 5.17
CA GLU A 140 -3.49 2.96 5.95
C GLU A 140 -4.65 2.01 5.66
N GLU A 141 -4.34 0.74 5.36
CA GLU A 141 -5.33 -0.31 5.14
C GLU A 141 -5.09 -1.46 6.10
N THR A 142 -6.11 -1.82 6.88
CA THR A 142 -6.09 -2.95 7.80
C THR A 142 -6.64 -4.22 7.13
N ASP A 143 -6.51 -5.36 7.78
CA ASP A 143 -7.03 -6.65 7.32
C ASP A 143 -6.52 -7.07 5.93
N CYS A 144 -5.29 -6.69 5.61
CA CYS A 144 -4.64 -7.08 4.38
C CYS A 144 -4.10 -8.50 4.47
N THR A 145 -4.13 -9.23 3.35
CA THR A 145 -3.67 -10.62 3.29
C THR A 145 -2.35 -10.71 2.54
N VAL A 146 -1.35 -11.34 3.17
CA VAL A 146 -0.09 -11.69 2.52
C VAL A 146 -0.21 -13.06 1.88
N ILE A 147 0.16 -13.17 0.62
CA ILE A 147 0.16 -14.42 -0.16
C ILE A 147 1.62 -14.66 -0.58
N LEU A 148 2.13 -15.85 -0.26
CA LEU A 148 3.49 -16.27 -0.60
C LEU A 148 3.42 -17.38 -1.64
N ASP A 149 4.06 -17.13 -2.78
CA ASP A 149 4.17 -18.11 -3.85
C ASP A 149 5.61 -18.67 -3.92
N ASN A 150 6.20 -18.79 -5.03
CA ASN A 150 7.47 -19.45 -5.32
C ASN A 150 8.60 -19.09 -4.35
N LEU A 151 9.07 -20.07 -3.59
CA LEU A 151 10.27 -19.95 -2.75
C LEU A 151 11.46 -20.52 -3.51
N GLY A 152 12.51 -19.74 -3.71
CA GLY A 152 13.68 -20.19 -4.49
C GLY A 152 14.78 -19.13 -4.57
N GLY A 153 15.41 -19.02 -5.74
CA GLY A 153 16.41 -18.02 -6.06
C GLY A 153 17.78 -18.60 -6.43
N GLN A 154 18.58 -17.82 -7.16
CA GLN A 154 19.98 -18.12 -7.48
C GLN A 154 20.91 -17.23 -6.64
N GLY A 155 21.69 -17.86 -5.75
CA GLY A 155 22.62 -17.14 -4.88
C GLY A 155 22.01 -16.54 -3.61
N TYR A 156 20.74 -16.15 -3.62
CA TYR A 156 19.97 -15.69 -2.45
C TYR A 156 18.63 -16.41 -2.41
N THR A 157 18.08 -16.59 -1.20
CA THR A 157 16.72 -17.06 -1.08
C THR A 157 15.76 -15.91 -1.34
N THR A 158 14.86 -16.11 -2.29
CA THR A 158 13.82 -15.16 -2.67
C THR A 158 12.43 -15.79 -2.58
N GLN A 159 11.42 -14.96 -2.45
CA GLN A 159 10.02 -15.35 -2.35
C GLN A 159 9.19 -14.40 -3.21
N ASP A 160 8.30 -14.94 -4.00
CA ASP A 160 7.27 -14.12 -4.64
C ASP A 160 6.21 -13.79 -3.60
N VAL A 161 5.91 -12.49 -3.48
CA VAL A 161 4.99 -11.95 -2.48
C VAL A 161 3.91 -11.13 -3.15
N SER A 162 2.67 -11.44 -2.82
CA SER A 162 1.50 -10.63 -3.17
C SER A 162 0.78 -10.23 -1.90
N ILE A 163 0.42 -8.94 -1.78
CA ILE A 163 -0.37 -8.44 -0.66
C ILE A 163 -1.70 -7.96 -1.20
N SER A 164 -2.76 -8.67 -0.87
CA SER A 164 -4.13 -8.28 -1.21
C SER A 164 -4.61 -7.22 -0.23
N LEU A 165 -4.99 -6.07 -0.76
CA LEU A 165 -5.51 -4.94 0.03
C LEU A 165 -7.00 -5.15 0.29
N SER A 166 -7.44 -4.90 1.52
CA SER A 166 -8.81 -5.19 1.97
C SER A 166 -9.86 -4.16 1.51
N GLY A 167 -9.39 -2.94 1.20
CA GLY A 167 -10.26 -1.78 1.00
C GLY A 167 -10.71 -1.07 2.28
N ASN A 168 -10.38 -1.60 3.47
CA ASN A 168 -10.58 -0.92 4.76
C ASN A 168 -9.54 0.19 4.93
N LYS A 169 -9.78 1.30 4.26
CA LYS A 169 -8.81 2.38 4.05
C LYS A 169 -9.08 3.56 4.97
N SER A 170 -8.09 3.95 5.76
CA SER A 170 -8.00 5.22 6.48
C SER A 170 -7.08 6.18 5.75
N PHE A 171 -7.40 7.47 5.81
CA PHE A 171 -6.62 8.54 5.20
C PHE A 171 -6.00 9.40 6.28
N GLY A 172 -4.79 9.88 6.02
CA GLY A 172 -4.08 10.69 6.98
C GLY A 172 -2.77 11.22 6.42
N THR A 173 -1.87 11.58 7.32
CA THR A 173 -0.58 12.16 6.97
C THR A 173 0.57 11.46 7.69
N VAL A 174 1.74 11.53 7.08
CA VAL A 174 3.02 11.13 7.67
C VAL A 174 3.99 12.29 7.52
N PRO A 175 4.73 12.69 8.57
CA PRO A 175 5.64 13.83 8.50
C PRO A 175 6.68 13.72 7.38
N GLU A 176 7.27 12.53 7.23
CA GLU A 176 8.27 12.24 6.21
C GLU A 176 8.44 10.73 5.99
N ILE A 177 9.05 10.35 4.86
CA ILE A 177 9.41 8.95 4.56
C ILE A 177 10.66 8.58 5.35
N VAL A 178 10.49 7.79 6.42
CA VAL A 178 11.55 7.31 7.32
C VAL A 178 11.46 5.80 7.51
N ALA A 179 12.42 5.20 8.20
CA ALA A 179 12.43 3.76 8.44
C ALA A 179 11.22 3.28 9.26
N VAL A 180 10.75 4.10 10.21
CA VAL A 180 9.55 3.81 11.02
C VAL A 180 8.67 5.06 11.00
N PRO A 181 7.65 5.10 10.13
CA PRO A 181 6.76 6.25 9.99
C PRO A 181 5.77 6.34 11.15
N THR A 182 5.32 7.55 11.43
CA THR A 182 4.20 7.81 12.34
C THR A 182 3.01 8.28 11.50
N PHE A 183 1.99 7.45 11.40
CA PHE A 183 0.75 7.79 10.71
C PHE A 183 -0.18 8.56 11.65
N THR A 184 -0.73 9.64 11.16
CA THR A 184 -1.77 10.43 11.85
C THR A 184 -3.03 10.38 11.01
N GLU A 185 -4.03 9.65 11.49
CA GLU A 185 -5.32 9.54 10.82
C GLU A 185 -6.05 10.88 10.84
N HIS A 186 -6.66 11.23 9.72
CA HIS A 186 -7.57 12.36 9.62
C HIS A 186 -8.96 11.94 10.12
N THR A 187 -9.40 12.54 11.21
CA THR A 187 -10.76 12.40 11.72
C THR A 187 -11.60 13.53 11.14
N PRO A 188 -12.59 13.25 10.26
CA PRO A 188 -13.46 14.29 9.74
C PRO A 188 -14.24 14.97 10.88
N THR A 189 -14.18 16.27 10.94
CA THR A 189 -14.99 17.11 11.85
C THR A 189 -16.39 17.31 11.31
#